data_d7427114e874c0862dd18f10be9d1d77
#
_entry.id   d7427114e874c0862dd18f10be9d1d77
#
_cell.length_a   1.000
_cell.length_b   1.000
_cell.length_c   1.000
_cell.angle_alpha   90.00
_cell.angle_beta   90.00
_cell.angle_gamma   90.00
#
_symmetry.space_group_name_H-M   'P 1'
#
loop_
_entity.id
_entity.type
_entity.pdbx_description
1 polymer ?
#
loop_
_entity_poly.entity_id
_entity_poly.type
_entity_poly.pdbx_seq_one_letter_code
_entity_poly.pdbx_strand_id
1 'polypeptide(L)'
;QNKMKRFLTIVALFFACNIYAQQGKIDNDNTIRKGILPNGMTYYIRHNAQTKGVADFYIAQKVGSILEEKRQRGLAHFLEHMAFNGTKHFPGNTLQPGIVAWCESVGIKFGANLNAYTSVDQTVYNISAAPVTREGVIDSCLLILNDWSHELLLTDKEIDKERGVIEEEWRTRRSGMAMQRLSEQAMPVIYAGTKYSDCMPIGNIDIVRTFPYNDLRNYYSKWYRPDLQAIIVVGDINEDKIEEKIKKLFAKIPLPQNPAHRIYYPIGNNEKMILYTATDKEQPTVNFTLYMKRDVTPKQERNTIQNYADDYKTNILRMAINDRLEELSRTKNAPFIS
;
A
#
# COMPACT_ATOMS: atom_id res chain seq x y z
N GLN A 1 -23.06 46.96 1.14
CA GLN A 1 -22.84 46.94 -0.30
C GLN A 1 -21.47 46.41 -0.71
N ASN A 2 -20.38 46.82 -0.06
CA ASN A 2 -19.02 46.38 -0.39
C ASN A 2 -18.72 44.89 -0.08
N LYS A 3 -19.31 44.36 1.00
CA LYS A 3 -19.13 42.93 1.33
C LYS A 3 -19.87 41.99 0.36
N MET A 4 -21.04 42.39 -0.09
CA MET A 4 -21.84 41.64 -1.05
C MET A 4 -21.22 41.68 -2.47
N LYS A 5 -20.64 42.81 -2.87
CA LYS A 5 -19.88 42.91 -4.13
C LYS A 5 -18.62 42.04 -4.11
N ARG A 6 -17.85 42.01 -3.01
CA ARG A 6 -16.71 41.11 -2.86
C ARG A 6 -17.10 39.64 -2.88
N PHE A 7 -18.21 39.27 -2.25
CA PHE A 7 -18.74 37.91 -2.28
C PHE A 7 -19.15 37.49 -3.70
N LEU A 8 -19.87 38.36 -4.43
CA LEU A 8 -20.25 38.13 -5.82
C LEU A 8 -19.04 38.04 -6.76
N THR A 9 -18.00 38.83 -6.53
CA THR A 9 -16.74 38.76 -7.32
C THR A 9 -16.00 37.45 -7.07
N ILE A 10 -15.95 36.97 -5.83
CA ILE A 10 -15.35 35.68 -5.48
C ILE A 10 -16.15 34.52 -6.09
N VAL A 11 -17.47 34.56 -6.03
CA VAL A 11 -18.35 33.58 -6.66
C VAL A 11 -18.21 33.57 -8.20
N ALA A 12 -18.11 34.75 -8.81
CA ALA A 12 -17.91 34.88 -10.26
C ALA A 12 -16.52 34.38 -10.71
N LEU A 13 -15.46 34.63 -9.91
CA LEU A 13 -14.14 34.07 -10.13
C LEU A 13 -14.14 32.53 -10.00
N PHE A 14 -14.86 31.99 -9.02
CA PHE A 14 -15.04 30.54 -8.88
C PHE A 14 -15.78 29.91 -10.07
N PHE A 15 -16.79 30.58 -10.60
CA PHE A 15 -17.50 30.11 -11.81
C PHE A 15 -16.64 30.23 -13.06
N ALA A 16 -15.88 31.30 -13.24
CA ALA A 16 -14.96 31.48 -14.37
C ALA A 16 -13.84 30.44 -14.38
N CYS A 17 -13.27 30.09 -13.22
CA CYS A 17 -12.29 29.01 -13.12
C CYS A 17 -12.86 27.64 -13.50
N ASN A 18 -14.17 27.38 -13.27
CA ASN A 18 -14.77 26.09 -13.64
C ASN A 18 -14.95 25.93 -15.16
N ILE A 19 -15.14 27.02 -15.91
CA ILE A 19 -15.32 26.98 -17.37
C ILE A 19 -14.01 26.63 -18.10
N TYR A 20 -12.87 27.07 -17.58
CA TYR A 20 -11.55 26.75 -18.15
C TYR A 20 -10.97 25.41 -17.69
N ALA A 21 -11.41 24.87 -16.56
CA ALA A 21 -10.89 23.60 -16.01
C ALA A 21 -11.46 22.34 -16.70
N GLN A 22 -12.42 22.47 -17.57
CA GLN A 22 -13.24 21.36 -18.05
C GLN A 22 -12.60 20.45 -19.12
N GLN A 23 -11.37 20.70 -19.59
CA GLN A 23 -10.81 19.94 -20.73
C GLN A 23 -9.30 19.61 -20.68
N GLY A 24 -8.63 19.57 -19.54
CA GLY A 24 -7.20 19.26 -19.51
C GLY A 24 -6.89 17.95 -18.80
N LYS A 25 -6.25 17.00 -19.47
CA LYS A 25 -5.50 15.95 -18.79
C LYS A 25 -4.19 16.55 -18.27
N ILE A 26 -3.78 16.10 -17.10
CA ILE A 26 -2.43 16.38 -16.58
C ILE A 26 -1.49 15.47 -17.35
N ASP A 27 -0.49 16.05 -17.99
CA ASP A 27 0.52 15.29 -18.71
C ASP A 27 1.29 14.39 -17.76
N ASN A 28 1.71 13.23 -18.27
CA ASN A 28 2.62 12.37 -17.54
C ASN A 28 3.99 13.05 -17.39
N ASP A 29 4.64 12.81 -16.26
CA ASP A 29 6.03 13.25 -16.07
C ASP A 29 6.94 12.50 -17.05
N ASN A 30 7.45 13.22 -18.06
CA ASN A 30 8.31 12.67 -19.10
C ASN A 30 9.70 12.25 -18.58
N THR A 31 10.04 12.60 -17.35
CA THR A 31 11.28 12.14 -16.68
C THR A 31 11.14 10.73 -16.11
N ILE A 32 9.95 10.16 -16.14
CA ILE A 32 9.72 8.78 -15.71
C ILE A 32 9.68 7.88 -16.94
N ARG A 33 10.67 7.01 -17.06
CA ARG A 33 10.66 5.95 -18.06
C ARG A 33 9.74 4.83 -17.61
N LYS A 34 8.68 4.59 -18.39
CA LYS A 34 7.70 3.54 -18.13
C LYS A 34 7.69 2.53 -19.25
N GLY A 35 7.62 1.24 -18.91
CA GLY A 35 7.43 0.18 -19.88
C GLY A 35 6.63 -0.99 -19.33
N ILE A 36 6.26 -1.91 -20.23
CA ILE A 36 5.56 -3.15 -19.91
C ILE A 36 6.33 -4.29 -20.56
N LEU A 37 6.68 -5.31 -19.78
CA LEU A 37 7.35 -6.51 -20.26
C LEU A 37 6.36 -7.44 -21.00
N PRO A 38 6.84 -8.37 -21.85
CA PRO A 38 5.98 -9.30 -22.57
C PRO A 38 5.06 -10.14 -21.68
N ASN A 39 5.45 -10.39 -20.42
CA ASN A 39 4.67 -11.11 -19.43
C ASN A 39 3.67 -10.23 -18.65
N GLY A 40 3.51 -8.96 -19.04
CA GLY A 40 2.57 -8.02 -18.43
C GLY A 40 3.11 -7.22 -17.24
N MET A 41 4.32 -7.50 -16.74
CA MET A 41 4.92 -6.73 -15.64
C MET A 41 5.22 -5.31 -16.10
N THR A 42 4.83 -4.35 -15.27
CA THR A 42 5.12 -2.93 -15.51
C THR A 42 6.43 -2.54 -14.84
N TYR A 43 7.18 -1.61 -15.41
CA TYR A 43 8.32 -0.98 -14.73
C TYR A 43 8.30 0.53 -14.86
N TYR A 44 8.89 1.18 -13.86
CA TYR A 44 9.11 2.62 -13.79
C TYR A 44 10.55 2.86 -13.38
N ILE A 45 11.26 3.70 -14.13
CA ILE A 45 12.64 4.06 -13.86
C ILE A 45 12.75 5.57 -13.91
N ARG A 46 13.44 6.16 -12.93
CA ARG A 46 13.70 7.60 -12.90
C ARG A 46 15.11 7.86 -12.38
N HIS A 47 15.91 8.59 -13.16
CA HIS A 47 17.15 9.16 -12.65
C HIS A 47 16.83 10.31 -11.67
N ASN A 48 17.42 10.25 -10.48
CA ASN A 48 17.33 11.30 -9.48
C ASN A 48 18.63 11.31 -8.64
N ALA A 49 19.51 12.26 -8.93
CA ALA A 49 20.80 12.43 -8.25
C ALA A 49 20.75 13.48 -7.13
N GLN A 50 19.57 13.80 -6.57
CA GLN A 50 19.47 14.72 -5.43
C GLN A 50 20.28 14.20 -4.24
N THR A 51 20.23 12.88 -3.99
CA THR A 51 21.17 12.19 -3.11
C THR A 51 22.08 11.31 -3.97
N LYS A 52 23.35 11.70 -4.07
CA LYS A 52 24.33 11.02 -4.92
C LYS A 52 24.68 9.63 -4.38
N GLY A 53 24.87 8.70 -5.30
CA GLY A 53 25.37 7.36 -5.02
C GLY A 53 24.37 6.42 -4.36
N VAL A 54 23.07 6.79 -4.29
CA VAL A 54 22.03 5.94 -3.73
C VAL A 54 20.82 5.80 -4.67
N ALA A 55 20.11 4.69 -4.55
CA ALA A 55 18.85 4.48 -5.23
C ALA A 55 17.87 3.65 -4.39
N ASP A 56 16.60 3.80 -4.71
CA ASP A 56 15.50 3.06 -4.14
C ASP A 56 14.97 2.05 -5.14
N PHE A 57 14.67 0.85 -4.66
CA PHE A 57 14.14 -0.27 -5.42
C PHE A 57 12.86 -0.76 -4.79
N TYR A 58 11.77 -0.84 -5.57
CA TYR A 58 10.48 -1.30 -5.12
C TYR A 58 9.93 -2.39 -6.03
N ILE A 59 9.23 -3.36 -5.45
CA ILE A 59 8.25 -4.17 -6.16
C ILE A 59 6.88 -3.95 -5.52
N ALA A 60 5.95 -3.41 -6.30
CA ALA A 60 4.57 -3.17 -5.90
C ALA A 60 3.67 -4.21 -6.54
N GLN A 61 2.81 -4.83 -5.73
CA GLN A 61 1.89 -5.87 -6.17
C GLN A 61 0.45 -5.43 -5.94
N LYS A 62 -0.41 -5.59 -6.92
CA LYS A 62 -1.87 -5.40 -6.80
C LYS A 62 -2.51 -6.60 -6.11
N VAL A 63 -1.91 -7.05 -5.02
CA VAL A 63 -2.24 -8.24 -4.24
C VAL A 63 -2.27 -7.87 -2.77
N GLY A 64 -3.38 -8.11 -2.10
CA GLY A 64 -3.57 -7.81 -0.68
C GLY A 64 -4.68 -8.65 -0.10
N SER A 65 -5.05 -8.39 1.15
CA SER A 65 -6.01 -9.21 1.91
C SER A 65 -7.40 -9.31 1.28
N ILE A 66 -7.79 -8.39 0.39
CA ILE A 66 -9.06 -8.44 -0.35
C ILE A 66 -9.18 -9.67 -1.25
N LEU A 67 -8.07 -10.26 -1.66
CA LEU A 67 -8.02 -11.43 -2.55
C LEU A 67 -8.06 -12.75 -1.79
N GLU A 68 -8.02 -12.71 -0.47
CA GLU A 68 -8.09 -13.89 0.38
C GLU A 68 -9.48 -14.54 0.34
N GLU A 69 -9.49 -15.85 0.33
CA GLU A 69 -10.67 -16.65 0.63
C GLU A 69 -10.92 -16.66 2.15
N LYS A 70 -12.12 -17.02 2.61
CA LYS A 70 -12.45 -17.03 4.05
C LYS A 70 -11.45 -17.82 4.89
N ARG A 71 -10.96 -18.96 4.37
CA ARG A 71 -9.96 -19.82 5.03
C ARG A 71 -8.50 -19.30 4.92
N GLN A 72 -8.29 -18.23 4.16
CA GLN A 72 -6.98 -17.64 3.90
C GLN A 72 -6.78 -16.30 4.61
N ARG A 73 -7.68 -15.89 5.49
CA ARG A 73 -7.63 -14.57 6.14
C ARG A 73 -6.38 -14.39 6.98
N GLY A 74 -5.50 -13.48 6.54
CA GLY A 74 -4.20 -13.18 7.10
C GLY A 74 -3.03 -13.69 6.26
N LEU A 75 -3.28 -14.47 5.18
CA LEU A 75 -2.20 -15.05 4.37
C LEU A 75 -1.49 -14.03 3.48
N ALA A 76 -2.13 -12.93 3.10
CA ALA A 76 -1.46 -11.85 2.39
C ALA A 76 -0.35 -11.21 3.22
N HIS A 77 -0.65 -10.90 4.49
CA HIS A 77 0.31 -10.37 5.45
C HIS A 77 1.35 -11.43 5.86
N PHE A 78 0.91 -12.67 6.07
CA PHE A 78 1.82 -13.78 6.34
C PHE A 78 2.85 -13.96 5.22
N LEU A 79 2.42 -13.83 3.96
CA LEU A 79 3.30 -13.96 2.80
C LEU A 79 4.31 -12.80 2.73
N GLU A 80 3.94 -11.61 3.17
CA GLU A 80 4.86 -10.48 3.30
C GLU A 80 6.03 -10.83 4.22
N HIS A 81 5.76 -11.39 5.40
CA HIS A 81 6.79 -11.83 6.33
C HIS A 81 7.67 -12.93 5.72
N MET A 82 7.05 -13.89 5.04
CA MET A 82 7.78 -15.00 4.40
C MET A 82 8.77 -14.53 3.32
N ALA A 83 8.58 -13.35 2.75
CA ALA A 83 9.49 -12.77 1.78
C ALA A 83 10.89 -12.48 2.36
N PHE A 84 11.04 -12.44 3.68
CA PHE A 84 12.33 -12.27 4.38
C PHE A 84 12.89 -13.59 4.94
N ASN A 85 12.12 -14.68 4.87
CA ASN A 85 12.42 -15.98 5.48
C ASN A 85 12.97 -17.01 4.50
N GLY A 86 13.62 -16.56 3.43
CA GLY A 86 14.30 -17.41 2.47
C GLY A 86 13.69 -17.37 1.08
N THR A 87 14.55 -17.11 0.13
CA THR A 87 14.25 -17.09 -1.30
C THR A 87 15.27 -17.93 -2.05
N LYS A 88 15.04 -18.16 -3.33
CA LYS A 88 15.90 -19.01 -4.15
C LYS A 88 17.38 -18.61 -4.13
N HIS A 89 17.67 -17.32 -4.28
CA HIS A 89 19.03 -16.82 -4.34
C HIS A 89 19.55 -16.32 -3.00
N PHE A 90 18.65 -16.12 -2.02
CA PHE A 90 18.95 -15.71 -0.64
C PHE A 90 18.27 -16.64 0.36
N PRO A 91 18.68 -17.91 0.43
CA PRO A 91 17.98 -18.92 1.25
C PRO A 91 18.20 -18.78 2.76
N GLY A 92 19.17 -18.01 3.21
CA GLY A 92 19.45 -17.83 4.63
C GLY A 92 19.98 -19.08 5.32
N ASN A 93 20.79 -19.85 4.63
CA ASN A 93 21.42 -21.08 5.17
C ASN A 93 22.92 -20.88 5.45
N THR A 94 23.62 -21.93 5.85
CA THR A 94 25.07 -21.88 6.21
C THR A 94 25.98 -21.51 5.03
N LEU A 95 25.52 -21.67 3.78
CA LEU A 95 26.30 -21.42 2.58
C LEU A 95 26.00 -20.07 1.93
N GLN A 96 24.77 -19.58 2.07
CA GLN A 96 24.32 -18.35 1.44
C GLN A 96 23.49 -17.51 2.41
N PRO A 97 23.73 -16.18 2.48
CA PRO A 97 22.99 -15.31 3.36
C PRO A 97 21.52 -15.20 2.94
N GLY A 98 20.65 -14.90 3.87
CA GLY A 98 19.31 -14.41 3.59
C GLY A 98 19.33 -12.94 3.14
N ILE A 99 18.19 -12.46 2.66
CA ILE A 99 18.04 -11.07 2.17
C ILE A 99 18.47 -10.06 3.23
N VAL A 100 18.02 -10.22 4.47
CA VAL A 100 18.34 -9.29 5.57
C VAL A 100 19.84 -9.23 5.80
N ALA A 101 20.50 -10.39 5.97
CA ALA A 101 21.94 -10.46 6.23
C ALA A 101 22.77 -9.89 5.05
N TRP A 102 22.35 -10.17 3.81
CA TRP A 102 23.00 -9.57 2.64
C TRP A 102 22.83 -8.04 2.63
N CYS A 103 21.62 -7.52 2.83
CA CYS A 103 21.34 -6.09 2.87
C CYS A 103 22.18 -5.38 3.94
N GLU A 104 22.24 -5.92 5.15
CA GLU A 104 23.04 -5.38 6.24
C GLU A 104 24.55 -5.36 5.93
N SER A 105 25.05 -6.37 5.22
CA SER A 105 26.47 -6.44 4.81
C SER A 105 26.87 -5.31 3.86
N VAL A 106 25.92 -4.71 3.15
CA VAL A 106 26.14 -3.57 2.26
C VAL A 106 25.66 -2.24 2.84
N GLY A 107 25.20 -2.23 4.10
CA GLY A 107 24.79 -1.03 4.82
C GLY A 107 23.31 -0.68 4.71
N ILE A 108 22.49 -1.57 4.14
CA ILE A 108 21.02 -1.44 4.06
C ILE A 108 20.41 -2.07 5.31
N LYS A 109 19.84 -1.25 6.20
CA LYS A 109 19.33 -1.69 7.51
C LYS A 109 17.89 -2.19 7.42
N PHE A 110 17.61 -3.36 8.04
CA PHE A 110 16.26 -3.86 8.19
C PHE A 110 15.39 -2.90 9.03
N GLY A 111 14.13 -2.73 8.64
CA GLY A 111 13.18 -1.83 9.29
C GLY A 111 13.35 -0.34 8.91
N ALA A 112 14.57 0.10 8.57
CA ALA A 112 14.81 1.48 8.14
C ALA A 112 14.88 1.64 6.62
N ASN A 113 15.66 0.79 5.95
CA ASN A 113 15.90 0.85 4.50
C ASN A 113 15.26 -0.34 3.77
N LEU A 114 15.31 -1.52 4.37
CA LEU A 114 14.69 -2.75 3.89
C LEU A 114 13.36 -2.91 4.62
N ASN A 115 12.24 -2.86 3.91
CA ASN A 115 10.91 -2.90 4.50
C ASN A 115 9.86 -3.47 3.55
N ALA A 116 8.67 -3.74 4.09
CA ALA A 116 7.49 -4.11 3.33
C ALA A 116 6.22 -3.65 4.05
N TYR A 117 5.11 -3.64 3.36
CA TYR A 117 3.80 -3.51 3.96
C TYR A 117 2.72 -4.20 3.12
N THR A 118 1.72 -4.74 3.80
CA THR A 118 0.51 -5.29 3.20
C THR A 118 -0.69 -4.43 3.56
N SER A 119 -1.44 -4.02 2.56
CA SER A 119 -2.74 -3.39 2.71
C SER A 119 -3.87 -4.30 2.21
N VAL A 120 -5.08 -3.75 2.18
CA VAL A 120 -6.25 -4.47 1.69
C VAL A 120 -6.10 -4.86 0.21
N ASP A 121 -5.51 -4.01 -0.62
CA ASP A 121 -5.49 -4.18 -2.07
C ASP A 121 -4.10 -4.26 -2.70
N GLN A 122 -3.04 -4.09 -1.91
CA GLN A 122 -1.65 -4.13 -2.38
C GLN A 122 -0.67 -4.61 -1.33
N THR A 123 0.46 -5.16 -1.79
CA THR A 123 1.65 -5.45 -1.00
C THR A 123 2.85 -4.81 -1.69
N VAL A 124 3.69 -4.14 -0.94
CA VAL A 124 4.88 -3.46 -1.47
C VAL A 124 6.09 -3.86 -0.65
N TYR A 125 7.17 -4.20 -1.34
CA TYR A 125 8.49 -4.44 -0.75
C TYR A 125 9.45 -3.39 -1.27
N ASN A 126 10.35 -2.91 -0.42
CA ASN A 126 11.31 -1.89 -0.81
C ASN A 126 12.69 -2.07 -0.20
N ILE A 127 13.67 -1.62 -0.97
CA ILE A 127 15.05 -1.40 -0.55
C ILE A 127 15.34 0.06 -0.84
N SER A 128 15.46 0.88 0.20
CA SER A 128 15.67 2.33 0.07
C SER A 128 17.10 2.72 0.38
N ALA A 129 17.58 3.78 -0.26
CA ALA A 129 18.93 4.33 -0.11
C ALA A 129 20.04 3.28 -0.28
N ALA A 130 19.87 2.33 -1.21
CA ALA A 130 20.90 1.34 -1.54
C ALA A 130 22.15 2.02 -2.11
N PRO A 131 23.39 1.69 -1.65
CA PRO A 131 24.63 2.32 -2.09
C PRO A 131 25.05 1.84 -3.49
N VAL A 132 24.48 2.44 -4.55
CA VAL A 132 24.62 2.00 -5.95
C VAL A 132 25.99 2.26 -6.55
N THR A 133 26.89 2.94 -5.86
CA THR A 133 28.30 3.10 -6.25
C THR A 133 29.13 1.85 -5.96
N ARG A 134 28.64 0.94 -5.10
CA ARG A 134 29.28 -0.33 -4.81
C ARG A 134 28.98 -1.34 -5.90
N GLU A 135 30.03 -2.00 -6.37
CA GLU A 135 29.90 -3.06 -7.38
C GLU A 135 28.91 -4.16 -6.93
N GLY A 136 28.06 -4.61 -7.85
CA GLY A 136 27.12 -5.70 -7.62
C GLY A 136 25.84 -5.32 -6.84
N VAL A 137 25.78 -4.15 -6.18
CA VAL A 137 24.60 -3.79 -5.36
C VAL A 137 23.33 -3.64 -6.20
N ILE A 138 23.41 -2.98 -7.35
CA ILE A 138 22.24 -2.85 -8.27
C ILE A 138 21.74 -4.24 -8.69
N ASP A 139 22.66 -5.13 -9.10
CA ASP A 139 22.28 -6.46 -9.56
C ASP A 139 21.65 -7.29 -8.46
N SER A 140 22.19 -7.25 -7.26
CA SER A 140 21.64 -7.94 -6.11
C SER A 140 20.29 -7.37 -5.67
N CYS A 141 20.11 -6.04 -5.66
CA CYS A 141 18.81 -5.43 -5.37
C CYS A 141 17.75 -5.87 -6.39
N LEU A 142 18.07 -5.86 -7.68
CA LEU A 142 17.15 -6.34 -8.71
C LEU A 142 16.87 -7.84 -8.57
N LEU A 143 17.87 -8.65 -8.19
CA LEU A 143 17.71 -10.08 -7.94
C LEU A 143 16.80 -10.33 -6.72
N ILE A 144 16.91 -9.54 -5.66
CA ILE A 144 16.00 -9.59 -4.52
C ILE A 144 14.56 -9.27 -4.96
N LEU A 145 14.35 -8.21 -5.76
CA LEU A 145 13.02 -7.92 -6.29
C LEU A 145 12.47 -9.07 -7.16
N ASN A 146 13.33 -9.73 -7.92
CA ASN A 146 12.95 -10.90 -8.70
C ASN A 146 12.51 -12.06 -7.80
N ASP A 147 13.26 -12.33 -6.75
CA ASP A 147 12.93 -13.38 -5.78
C ASP A 147 11.63 -13.08 -5.06
N TRP A 148 11.40 -11.85 -4.64
CA TRP A 148 10.12 -11.42 -4.04
C TRP A 148 8.94 -11.57 -4.99
N SER A 149 9.18 -11.41 -6.29
CA SER A 149 8.10 -11.55 -7.27
C SER A 149 7.65 -12.99 -7.49
N HIS A 150 8.58 -13.97 -7.39
CA HIS A 150 8.30 -15.29 -7.96
C HIS A 150 9.05 -16.47 -7.29
N GLU A 151 10.07 -16.23 -6.45
CA GLU A 151 11.01 -17.28 -6.01
C GLU A 151 11.08 -17.42 -4.49
N LEU A 152 9.95 -17.21 -3.76
CA LEU A 152 9.87 -17.48 -2.33
C LEU A 152 9.90 -18.99 -2.05
N LEU A 153 10.68 -19.43 -1.07
CA LEU A 153 10.83 -20.86 -0.76
C LEU A 153 9.62 -21.45 0.00
N LEU A 154 9.00 -20.70 0.87
CA LEU A 154 7.80 -21.07 1.64
C LEU A 154 7.91 -22.47 2.26
N THR A 155 9.04 -22.76 2.94
CA THR A 155 9.25 -24.05 3.59
C THR A 155 8.34 -24.21 4.80
N ASP A 156 7.89 -25.43 5.09
CA ASP A 156 7.02 -25.72 6.23
C ASP A 156 7.65 -25.23 7.55
N LYS A 157 8.95 -25.45 7.72
CA LYS A 157 9.70 -25.05 8.90
C LYS A 157 9.65 -23.53 9.15
N GLU A 158 9.88 -22.74 8.11
CA GLU A 158 9.87 -21.27 8.26
C GLU A 158 8.42 -20.76 8.39
N ILE A 159 7.43 -21.39 7.75
CA ILE A 159 6.01 -21.09 7.97
C ILE A 159 5.65 -21.31 9.45
N ASP A 160 5.98 -22.46 10.03
CA ASP A 160 5.66 -22.75 11.43
C ASP A 160 6.33 -21.77 12.40
N LYS A 161 7.58 -21.39 12.14
CA LYS A 161 8.29 -20.38 12.91
C LYS A 161 7.58 -19.01 12.84
N GLU A 162 7.13 -18.62 11.66
CA GLU A 162 6.54 -17.30 11.43
C GLU A 162 5.15 -17.15 12.04
N ARG A 163 4.40 -18.26 12.26
CA ARG A 163 3.10 -18.24 12.97
C ARG A 163 3.21 -17.53 14.32
N GLY A 164 4.26 -17.87 15.10
CA GLY A 164 4.49 -17.27 16.40
C GLY A 164 4.84 -15.77 16.32
N VAL A 165 5.57 -15.36 15.28
CA VAL A 165 5.93 -13.95 15.07
C VAL A 165 4.69 -13.10 14.77
N ILE A 166 3.82 -13.57 13.88
CA ILE A 166 2.59 -12.86 13.53
C ILE A 166 1.58 -12.89 14.69
N GLU A 167 1.51 -13.96 15.45
CA GLU A 167 0.69 -14.02 16.66
C GLU A 167 1.15 -12.99 17.70
N GLU A 168 2.45 -12.83 17.90
CA GLU A 168 3.01 -11.83 18.82
C GLU A 168 2.75 -10.40 18.30
N GLU A 169 2.87 -10.16 17.01
CA GLU A 169 2.51 -8.88 16.40
C GLU A 169 1.03 -8.56 16.61
N TRP A 170 0.14 -9.52 16.36
CA TRP A 170 -1.29 -9.37 16.59
C TRP A 170 -1.60 -9.04 18.06
N ARG A 171 -0.93 -9.74 18.99
CA ARG A 171 -1.06 -9.50 20.42
C ARG A 171 -0.58 -8.10 20.80
N THR A 172 0.59 -7.70 20.33
CA THR A 172 1.22 -6.41 20.64
C THR A 172 0.42 -5.25 20.08
N ARG A 173 -0.06 -5.34 18.85
CA ARG A 173 -0.91 -4.31 18.23
C ARG A 173 -2.26 -4.11 18.95
N ARG A 174 -2.73 -5.09 19.71
CA ARG A 174 -4.00 -5.02 20.47
C ARG A 174 -3.81 -4.67 21.94
N SER A 175 -2.67 -5.00 22.51
CA SER A 175 -2.36 -4.70 23.91
C SER A 175 -2.15 -3.20 24.11
N GLY A 176 -2.89 -2.59 25.04
CA GLY A 176 -2.80 -1.15 25.31
C GLY A 176 -3.25 -0.23 24.17
N MET A 177 -3.83 -0.77 23.10
CA MET A 177 -4.29 0.01 21.93
C MET A 177 -5.80 -0.07 21.77
N ALA A 178 -6.53 0.56 22.69
CA ALA A 178 -7.99 0.56 22.71
C ALA A 178 -8.60 1.01 21.38
N MET A 179 -8.07 2.07 20.77
CA MET A 179 -8.55 2.58 19.46
C MET A 179 -8.41 1.55 18.34
N GLN A 180 -7.35 0.73 18.34
CA GLN A 180 -7.19 -0.34 17.36
C GLN A 180 -8.30 -1.39 17.51
N ARG A 181 -8.57 -1.84 18.74
CA ARG A 181 -9.65 -2.81 19.02
C ARG A 181 -11.03 -2.25 18.67
N LEU A 182 -11.30 -0.98 18.96
CA LEU A 182 -12.54 -0.30 18.60
C LEU A 182 -12.70 -0.17 17.08
N SER A 183 -11.63 0.16 16.37
CA SER A 183 -11.62 0.23 14.90
C SER A 183 -11.91 -1.14 14.27
N GLU A 184 -11.29 -2.20 14.77
CA GLU A 184 -11.54 -3.56 14.29
C GLU A 184 -13.00 -4.01 14.47
N GLN A 185 -13.65 -3.59 15.57
CA GLN A 185 -15.07 -3.84 15.79
C GLN A 185 -15.97 -3.01 14.88
N ALA A 186 -15.57 -1.80 14.53
CA ALA A 186 -16.36 -0.88 13.71
C ALA A 186 -16.32 -1.26 12.21
N MET A 187 -15.19 -1.78 11.70
CA MET A 187 -14.98 -2.06 10.28
C MET A 187 -16.05 -2.98 9.66
N PRO A 188 -16.47 -4.11 10.28
CA PRO A 188 -17.54 -4.94 9.75
C PRO A 188 -18.88 -4.22 9.60
N VAL A 189 -19.15 -3.24 10.47
CA VAL A 189 -20.39 -2.44 10.44
C VAL A 189 -20.31 -1.34 9.38
N ILE A 190 -19.20 -0.60 9.35
CA ILE A 190 -18.97 0.48 8.36
C ILE A 190 -19.02 -0.05 6.93
N TYR A 191 -18.46 -1.24 6.69
CA TYR A 191 -18.37 -1.87 5.39
C TYR A 191 -19.32 -3.06 5.22
N ALA A 192 -20.39 -3.13 6.01
CA ALA A 192 -21.38 -4.20 5.93
C ALA A 192 -21.87 -4.44 4.49
N GLY A 193 -22.01 -5.70 4.12
CA GLY A 193 -22.44 -6.10 2.77
C GLY A 193 -21.35 -6.02 1.69
N THR A 194 -20.13 -5.62 2.04
CA THR A 194 -18.99 -5.57 1.11
C THR A 194 -17.88 -6.55 1.52
N LYS A 195 -16.97 -6.86 0.62
CA LYS A 195 -15.79 -7.69 0.93
C LYS A 195 -14.87 -7.01 1.96
N TYR A 196 -14.89 -5.68 2.05
CA TYR A 196 -14.07 -4.90 2.98
C TYR A 196 -14.46 -5.08 4.45
N SER A 197 -15.65 -5.59 4.73
CA SER A 197 -16.10 -5.87 6.10
C SER A 197 -15.28 -6.97 6.80
N ASP A 198 -14.54 -7.79 6.04
CA ASP A 198 -13.88 -8.99 6.54
C ASP A 198 -12.54 -9.27 5.85
N CYS A 199 -11.74 -8.23 5.60
CA CYS A 199 -10.45 -8.39 4.91
C CYS A 199 -9.32 -7.54 5.53
N MET A 200 -9.31 -7.38 6.85
CA MET A 200 -8.19 -6.74 7.55
C MET A 200 -6.89 -7.53 7.30
N PRO A 201 -5.77 -6.87 6.93
CA PRO A 201 -4.52 -7.57 6.60
C PRO A 201 -3.99 -8.48 7.70
N ILE A 202 -4.13 -8.08 8.97
CA ILE A 202 -3.73 -8.93 10.11
C ILE A 202 -4.53 -10.25 10.16
N GLY A 203 -5.69 -10.30 9.53
CA GLY A 203 -6.50 -11.49 9.32
C GLY A 203 -7.18 -12.04 10.56
N ASN A 204 -7.39 -13.36 10.55
CA ASN A 204 -7.94 -14.12 11.66
C ASN A 204 -6.84 -14.95 12.31
N ILE A 205 -6.57 -14.71 13.58
CA ILE A 205 -5.46 -15.37 14.29
C ILE A 205 -5.61 -16.88 14.39
N ASP A 206 -6.82 -17.40 14.48
CA ASP A 206 -7.04 -18.86 14.53
C ASP A 206 -6.72 -19.53 13.19
N ILE A 207 -6.96 -18.82 12.08
CA ILE A 207 -6.53 -19.26 10.76
C ILE A 207 -4.99 -19.19 10.67
N VAL A 208 -4.37 -18.08 11.08
CA VAL A 208 -2.92 -17.91 11.07
C VAL A 208 -2.20 -19.02 11.83
N ARG A 209 -2.75 -19.45 12.97
CA ARG A 209 -2.20 -20.56 13.78
C ARG A 209 -2.25 -21.91 13.08
N THR A 210 -3.25 -22.15 12.23
CA THR A 210 -3.63 -23.53 11.83
C THR A 210 -3.78 -23.75 10.33
N PHE A 211 -3.62 -22.74 9.47
CA PHE A 211 -3.81 -22.91 8.04
C PHE A 211 -2.88 -24.01 7.47
N PRO A 212 -3.34 -24.84 6.53
CA PRO A 212 -2.50 -25.79 5.81
C PRO A 212 -1.44 -25.07 4.97
N TYR A 213 -0.19 -25.54 4.97
CA TYR A 213 0.91 -24.91 4.22
C TYR A 213 0.56 -24.65 2.75
N ASN A 214 -0.20 -25.56 2.14
CA ASN A 214 -0.61 -25.43 0.75
C ASN A 214 -1.57 -24.24 0.52
N ASP A 215 -2.30 -23.78 1.53
CA ASP A 215 -3.16 -22.60 1.36
C ASP A 215 -2.34 -21.33 1.13
N LEU A 216 -1.19 -21.20 1.80
CA LEU A 216 -0.25 -20.11 1.57
C LEU A 216 0.41 -20.22 0.19
N ARG A 217 0.90 -21.42 -0.16
CA ARG A 217 1.52 -21.68 -1.47
C ARG A 217 0.52 -21.47 -2.62
N ASN A 218 -0.73 -21.88 -2.44
CA ASN A 218 -1.80 -21.65 -3.41
C ASN A 218 -2.14 -20.17 -3.55
N TYR A 219 -2.17 -19.41 -2.45
CA TYR A 219 -2.35 -17.96 -2.50
C TYR A 219 -1.21 -17.30 -3.26
N TYR A 220 0.04 -17.66 -2.96
CA TYR A 220 1.23 -17.19 -3.64
C TYR A 220 1.20 -17.47 -5.13
N SER A 221 1.06 -18.72 -5.54
CA SER A 221 1.06 -19.12 -6.96
C SER A 221 -0.11 -18.55 -7.76
N LYS A 222 -1.24 -18.28 -7.11
CA LYS A 222 -2.42 -17.68 -7.75
C LYS A 222 -2.25 -16.19 -8.02
N TRP A 223 -1.62 -15.46 -7.08
CA TRP A 223 -1.66 -14.01 -7.10
C TRP A 223 -0.31 -13.32 -7.34
N TYR A 224 0.83 -13.93 -6.97
CA TYR A 224 2.16 -13.36 -7.22
C TYR A 224 2.60 -13.67 -8.65
N ARG A 225 2.16 -12.84 -9.56
CA ARG A 225 2.39 -13.02 -11.00
C ARG A 225 2.63 -11.67 -11.70
N PRO A 226 3.39 -11.67 -12.80
CA PRO A 226 3.94 -10.44 -13.39
C PRO A 226 2.89 -9.43 -13.84
N ASP A 227 1.70 -9.84 -14.31
CA ASP A 227 0.62 -8.95 -14.73
C ASP A 227 -0.03 -8.14 -13.58
N LEU A 228 0.24 -8.51 -12.34
CA LEU A 228 -0.18 -7.80 -11.13
C LEU A 228 0.97 -7.06 -10.44
N GLN A 229 2.16 -7.01 -11.03
CA GLN A 229 3.37 -6.49 -10.41
C GLN A 229 3.94 -5.29 -11.16
N ALA A 230 4.62 -4.42 -10.43
CA ALA A 230 5.39 -3.31 -10.99
C ALA A 230 6.74 -3.18 -10.28
N ILE A 231 7.80 -3.02 -11.06
CA ILE A 231 9.15 -2.68 -10.59
C ILE A 231 9.32 -1.16 -10.65
N ILE A 232 9.84 -0.55 -9.59
CA ILE A 232 10.14 0.87 -9.55
C ILE A 232 11.59 1.04 -9.10
N VAL A 233 12.40 1.78 -9.88
CA VAL A 233 13.78 2.12 -9.52
C VAL A 233 13.97 3.62 -9.67
N VAL A 234 14.37 4.27 -8.58
CA VAL A 234 14.57 5.72 -8.54
C VAL A 234 15.87 6.04 -7.82
N GLY A 235 16.72 6.88 -8.40
CA GLY A 235 17.96 7.31 -7.73
C GLY A 235 19.08 7.71 -8.69
N ASP A 236 20.31 7.71 -8.18
CA ASP A 236 21.49 8.04 -8.96
C ASP A 236 21.94 6.85 -9.81
N ILE A 237 21.16 6.58 -10.85
CA ILE A 237 21.31 5.41 -11.73
C ILE A 237 21.31 5.82 -13.20
N ASN A 238 21.86 4.94 -14.04
CA ASN A 238 21.73 5.03 -15.50
C ASN A 238 20.47 4.26 -15.94
N GLU A 239 19.49 4.97 -16.48
CA GLU A 239 18.17 4.41 -16.83
C GLU A 239 18.26 3.32 -17.90
N ASP A 240 19.13 3.48 -18.92
CA ASP A 240 19.26 2.48 -19.99
C ASP A 240 19.79 1.14 -19.44
N LYS A 241 20.82 1.22 -18.58
CA LYS A 241 21.39 0.04 -17.94
C LYS A 241 20.39 -0.66 -17.00
N ILE A 242 19.60 0.11 -16.24
CA ILE A 242 18.57 -0.45 -15.36
C ILE A 242 17.47 -1.11 -16.19
N GLU A 243 17.02 -0.47 -17.25
CA GLU A 243 16.00 -1.02 -18.14
C GLU A 243 16.44 -2.34 -18.79
N GLU A 244 17.68 -2.40 -19.28
CA GLU A 244 18.26 -3.64 -19.83
C GLU A 244 18.27 -4.77 -18.80
N LYS A 245 18.72 -4.48 -17.56
CA LYS A 245 18.74 -5.45 -16.47
C LYS A 245 17.33 -5.93 -16.10
N ILE A 246 16.36 -5.02 -16.01
CA ILE A 246 14.95 -5.37 -15.75
C ILE A 246 14.43 -6.28 -16.87
N LYS A 247 14.60 -5.92 -18.11
CA LYS A 247 14.16 -6.74 -19.26
C LYS A 247 14.80 -8.13 -19.24
N LYS A 248 16.09 -8.24 -18.95
CA LYS A 248 16.82 -9.49 -18.90
C LYS A 248 16.36 -10.42 -17.79
N LEU A 249 16.07 -9.86 -16.62
CA LEU A 249 15.75 -10.62 -15.39
C LEU A 249 14.27 -10.97 -15.31
N PHE A 250 13.39 -9.97 -15.42
CA PHE A 250 11.97 -10.12 -15.12
C PHE A 250 11.11 -10.61 -16.31
N ALA A 251 11.55 -10.44 -17.56
CA ALA A 251 10.78 -10.93 -18.70
C ALA A 251 10.66 -12.48 -18.75
N LYS A 252 11.51 -13.18 -18.01
CA LYS A 252 11.52 -14.64 -17.92
C LYS A 252 10.52 -15.21 -16.93
N ILE A 253 9.96 -14.38 -16.07
CA ILE A 253 8.97 -14.82 -15.07
C ILE A 253 7.73 -15.31 -15.80
N PRO A 254 7.28 -16.55 -15.56
CA PRO A 254 6.16 -17.12 -16.29
C PRO A 254 4.83 -16.45 -15.87
N LEU A 255 3.95 -16.25 -16.85
CA LEU A 255 2.55 -15.91 -16.60
C LEU A 255 1.72 -17.18 -16.81
N PRO A 256 0.82 -17.55 -15.87
CA PRO A 256 -0.10 -18.67 -16.04
C PRO A 256 -0.94 -18.53 -17.32
N GLN A 257 -1.22 -19.62 -18.01
CA GLN A 257 -2.04 -19.59 -19.25
C GLN A 257 -3.45 -19.03 -19.03
N ASN A 258 -4.07 -19.37 -17.88
CA ASN A 258 -5.40 -18.89 -17.48
C ASN A 258 -5.30 -18.21 -16.10
N PRO A 259 -4.74 -17.01 -16.02
CA PRO A 259 -4.57 -16.34 -14.73
C PRO A 259 -5.92 -16.01 -14.10
N ALA A 260 -6.06 -16.24 -12.80
CA ALA A 260 -7.27 -15.90 -12.07
C ALA A 260 -7.59 -14.40 -12.23
N HIS A 261 -8.85 -14.08 -12.55
CA HIS A 261 -9.25 -12.68 -12.70
C HIS A 261 -9.19 -11.97 -11.35
N ARG A 262 -8.50 -10.80 -11.30
CA ARG A 262 -8.51 -9.94 -10.11
C ARG A 262 -9.81 -9.16 -10.06
N ILE A 263 -10.62 -9.47 -9.05
CA ILE A 263 -11.90 -8.79 -8.82
C ILE A 263 -11.66 -7.49 -8.06
N TYR A 264 -12.29 -6.41 -8.52
CA TYR A 264 -12.37 -5.13 -7.81
C TYR A 264 -13.75 -5.04 -7.16
N TYR A 265 -13.76 -5.02 -5.84
CA TYR A 265 -14.99 -4.99 -5.08
C TYR A 265 -15.45 -3.54 -4.89
N PRO A 266 -16.70 -3.20 -5.25
CA PRO A 266 -17.21 -1.86 -4.99
C PRO A 266 -17.55 -1.67 -3.51
N ILE A 267 -17.45 -0.43 -3.05
CA ILE A 267 -18.04 0.01 -1.78
C ILE A 267 -19.20 0.92 -2.15
N GLY A 268 -20.44 0.39 -2.04
CA GLY A 268 -21.64 1.16 -2.31
C GLY A 268 -21.92 2.23 -1.22
N ASN A 269 -22.68 3.23 -1.59
CA ASN A 269 -23.23 4.18 -0.63
C ASN A 269 -24.35 3.52 0.17
N ASN A 270 -24.47 3.87 1.45
CA ASN A 270 -25.59 3.45 2.28
C ASN A 270 -26.76 4.43 2.13
N GLU A 271 -27.99 3.90 2.02
CA GLU A 271 -29.21 4.73 1.92
C GLU A 271 -29.54 5.42 3.24
N LYS A 272 -29.21 4.80 4.36
CA LYS A 272 -29.45 5.30 5.70
C LYS A 272 -28.16 5.52 6.46
N MET A 273 -28.16 6.51 7.35
CA MET A 273 -27.03 6.73 8.25
C MET A 273 -26.77 5.46 9.09
N ILE A 274 -25.54 5.03 9.14
CA ILE A 274 -25.07 3.96 10.02
C ILE A 274 -24.55 4.61 11.30
N LEU A 275 -25.17 4.31 12.42
CA LEU A 275 -24.69 4.70 13.73
C LEU A 275 -24.12 3.47 14.43
N TYR A 276 -22.88 3.56 14.86
CA TYR A 276 -22.21 2.50 15.61
C TYR A 276 -21.53 3.08 16.84
N THR A 277 -21.70 2.44 17.96
CA THR A 277 -21.04 2.78 19.22
C THR A 277 -20.30 1.56 19.75
N ALA A 278 -19.09 1.77 20.23
CA ALA A 278 -18.30 0.74 20.89
C ALA A 278 -17.60 1.32 22.10
N THR A 279 -17.31 0.48 23.08
CA THR A 279 -16.61 0.87 24.31
C THR A 279 -15.43 -0.06 24.56
N ASP A 280 -14.37 0.48 25.11
CA ASP A 280 -13.22 -0.28 25.59
C ASP A 280 -12.76 0.31 26.92
N LYS A 281 -12.50 -0.55 27.92
CA LYS A 281 -12.15 -0.13 29.29
C LYS A 281 -10.85 0.69 29.37
N GLU A 282 -9.97 0.55 28.36
CA GLU A 282 -8.70 1.27 28.29
C GLU A 282 -8.79 2.54 27.44
N GLN A 283 -9.98 2.87 26.89
CA GLN A 283 -10.20 4.10 26.15
C GLN A 283 -10.55 5.26 27.14
N PRO A 284 -9.65 6.22 27.34
CA PRO A 284 -9.85 7.27 28.38
C PRO A 284 -10.78 8.39 27.92
N THR A 285 -11.00 8.53 26.61
CA THR A 285 -11.78 9.62 26.02
C THR A 285 -12.86 9.11 25.10
N VAL A 286 -13.92 9.91 24.96
CA VAL A 286 -14.94 9.66 23.94
C VAL A 286 -14.45 10.22 22.61
N ASN A 287 -14.45 9.38 21.59
CA ASN A 287 -14.13 9.78 20.21
C ASN A 287 -15.38 9.70 19.35
N PHE A 288 -15.61 10.73 18.56
CA PHE A 288 -16.66 10.77 17.56
C PHE A 288 -16.03 10.89 16.18
N THR A 289 -16.38 9.99 15.26
CA THR A 289 -15.88 10.02 13.90
C THR A 289 -17.05 9.99 12.91
N LEU A 290 -17.08 10.96 12.01
CA LEU A 290 -18.04 11.02 10.93
C LEU A 290 -17.37 10.58 9.63
N TYR A 291 -17.87 9.49 9.04
CA TYR A 291 -17.44 9.01 7.71
C TYR A 291 -18.47 9.44 6.65
N MET A 292 -17.99 10.12 5.62
CA MET A 292 -18.79 10.44 4.44
C MET A 292 -18.28 9.62 3.26
N LYS A 293 -19.05 8.61 2.85
CA LYS A 293 -18.73 7.82 1.66
C LYS A 293 -19.00 8.66 0.42
N ARG A 294 -18.14 8.55 -0.57
CA ARG A 294 -18.32 9.15 -1.90
C ARG A 294 -17.92 8.16 -2.98
N ASP A 295 -18.41 8.38 -4.18
CA ASP A 295 -18.02 7.57 -5.32
C ASP A 295 -16.54 7.76 -5.63
N VAL A 296 -15.90 6.68 -6.07
CA VAL A 296 -14.50 6.71 -6.50
C VAL A 296 -14.42 7.35 -7.87
N THR A 297 -13.55 8.33 -8.04
CA THR A 297 -13.27 8.93 -9.35
C THR A 297 -12.87 7.83 -10.35
N PRO A 298 -13.55 7.74 -11.52
CA PRO A 298 -13.19 6.78 -12.56
C PRO A 298 -11.73 6.90 -12.96
N LYS A 299 -11.08 5.76 -13.26
CA LYS A 299 -9.64 5.73 -13.57
C LYS A 299 -9.24 6.70 -14.69
N GLN A 300 -10.12 6.89 -15.68
CA GLN A 300 -9.91 7.77 -16.85
C GLN A 300 -9.91 9.25 -16.48
N GLU A 301 -10.51 9.61 -15.35
CA GLU A 301 -10.68 10.99 -14.88
C GLU A 301 -9.67 11.39 -13.80
N ARG A 302 -8.95 10.43 -13.22
CA ARG A 302 -8.03 10.68 -12.08
C ARG A 302 -6.87 11.61 -12.41
N ASN A 303 -6.43 11.64 -13.66
CA ASN A 303 -5.36 12.52 -14.13
C ASN A 303 -5.89 13.73 -14.90
N THR A 304 -7.04 14.25 -14.51
CA THR A 304 -7.61 15.47 -15.10
C THR A 304 -7.45 16.65 -14.15
N ILE A 305 -7.36 17.85 -14.74
CA ILE A 305 -7.37 19.12 -14.00
C ILE A 305 -8.64 19.23 -13.16
N GLN A 306 -9.79 18.74 -13.69
CA GLN A 306 -11.05 18.74 -12.95
C GLN A 306 -10.95 17.91 -11.65
N ASN A 307 -10.44 16.67 -11.73
CA ASN A 307 -10.29 15.84 -10.52
C ASN A 307 -9.35 16.50 -9.49
N TYR A 308 -8.27 17.09 -9.96
CA TYR A 308 -7.34 17.81 -9.08
C TYR A 308 -8.01 19.03 -8.43
N ALA A 309 -8.81 19.79 -9.20
CA ALA A 309 -9.56 20.93 -8.67
C ALA A 309 -10.62 20.50 -7.64
N ASP A 310 -11.28 19.37 -7.85
CA ASP A 310 -12.29 18.85 -6.91
C ASP A 310 -11.64 18.30 -5.61
N ASP A 311 -10.50 17.66 -5.72
CA ASP A 311 -9.71 17.27 -4.54
C ASP A 311 -9.19 18.50 -3.78
N TYR A 312 -8.77 19.55 -4.49
CA TYR A 312 -8.36 20.81 -3.87
C TYR A 312 -9.51 21.52 -3.14
N LYS A 313 -10.70 21.60 -3.76
CA LYS A 313 -11.91 22.14 -3.10
C LYS A 313 -12.27 21.37 -1.85
N THR A 314 -12.20 20.03 -1.91
CA THR A 314 -12.44 19.15 -0.78
C THR A 314 -11.46 19.41 0.36
N ASN A 315 -10.18 19.63 0.02
CA ASN A 315 -9.16 19.97 1.01
C ASN A 315 -9.40 21.34 1.66
N ILE A 316 -9.77 22.36 0.88
CA ILE A 316 -10.13 23.68 1.42
C ILE A 316 -11.31 23.57 2.38
N LEU A 317 -12.37 22.84 1.99
CA LEU A 317 -13.53 22.64 2.85
C LEU A 317 -13.14 21.95 4.16
N ARG A 318 -12.30 20.92 4.09
CA ARG A 318 -11.79 20.22 5.28
C ARG A 318 -10.98 21.15 6.18
N MET A 319 -10.10 21.99 5.61
CA MET A 319 -9.35 22.98 6.39
C MET A 319 -10.29 23.97 7.08
N ALA A 320 -11.25 24.53 6.36
CA ALA A 320 -12.22 25.49 6.92
C ALA A 320 -13.06 24.87 8.06
N ILE A 321 -13.44 23.60 7.94
CA ILE A 321 -14.14 22.87 8.99
C ILE A 321 -13.22 22.68 10.21
N ASN A 322 -11.98 22.26 9.99
CA ASN A 322 -11.01 22.08 11.07
C ASN A 322 -10.71 23.39 11.80
N ASP A 323 -10.49 24.49 11.08
CA ASP A 323 -10.31 25.81 11.67
C ASP A 323 -11.51 26.21 12.54
N ARG A 324 -12.72 25.93 12.06
CA ARG A 324 -13.94 26.20 12.82
C ARG A 324 -14.06 25.34 14.06
N LEU A 325 -13.71 24.05 13.97
CA LEU A 325 -13.67 23.16 15.13
C LEU A 325 -12.62 23.61 16.13
N GLU A 326 -11.44 24.01 15.67
CA GLU A 326 -10.39 24.54 16.55
C GLU A 326 -10.83 25.82 17.28
N GLU A 327 -11.49 26.76 16.59
CA GLU A 327 -12.09 27.94 17.23
C GLU A 327 -13.07 27.54 18.34
N LEU A 328 -13.97 26.57 18.08
CA LEU A 328 -14.94 26.09 19.03
C LEU A 328 -14.29 25.41 20.24
N SER A 329 -13.22 24.63 20.02
CA SER A 329 -12.49 23.93 21.09
C SER A 329 -11.82 24.89 22.09
N ARG A 330 -11.53 26.14 21.68
CA ARG A 330 -10.94 27.19 22.52
C ARG A 330 -11.97 28.00 23.31
N THR A 331 -13.24 27.72 23.16
CA THR A 331 -14.30 28.43 23.92
C THR A 331 -14.41 27.91 25.35
N LYS A 332 -14.89 28.74 26.27
CA LYS A 332 -14.99 28.39 27.70
C LYS A 332 -15.82 27.12 28.00
N ASN A 333 -16.79 26.81 27.14
CA ASN A 333 -17.68 25.65 27.29
C ASN A 333 -17.60 24.79 26.01
N ALA A 334 -16.41 24.55 25.51
CA ALA A 334 -16.22 23.73 24.33
C ALA A 334 -16.86 22.33 24.50
N PRO A 335 -17.63 21.83 23.52
CA PRO A 335 -18.27 20.52 23.63
C PRO A 335 -17.29 19.36 23.39
N PHE A 336 -16.06 19.66 22.97
CA PHE A 336 -14.98 18.69 22.71
C PHE A 336 -13.61 19.32 22.99
N ILE A 337 -12.58 18.48 23.09
CA ILE A 337 -11.21 18.89 23.46
C ILE A 337 -10.37 19.18 22.21
N SER A 338 -10.52 18.36 21.15
CA SER A 338 -9.78 18.49 19.89
C SER A 338 -10.56 17.83 18.74
#